data_108a3f1244607a9f74188f93fba3d591
#
_entry.id   108a3f1244607a9f74188f93fba3d591
#
_cell.length_a   1.000
_cell.length_b   1.000
_cell.length_c   1.000
_cell.angle_alpha   90.00
_cell.angle_beta   90.00
_cell.angle_gamma   90.00
#
_symmetry.space_group_name_H-M   'P 1'
#
loop_
_entity.id
_entity.type
_entity.pdbx_description
1 polymer ?
#
loop_
_entity_poly.entity_id
_entity_poly.type
_entity_poly.pdbx_seq_one_letter_code
_entity_poly.pdbx_strand_id
1 'polypeptide(L)'
;MKTIGVLGSGTMGAGIMQVCALAGHKVVQRSRRQTSVDGGRATVEKNLSKLVAKEKITQEDMDAAMARISGSTDLSIIAEADFVIEAATEDMEAKKALFKELDELCKPEAIIATNTSALSITEIAAATNRPDKIIGMHFFNPVPMMKLVEVVKGLATSEETRTAVLELCADFGKTPVDVEEAPGFVVNRILIPMVNEGIGILADGVADAEGIDTAMKLGANHPMGPLALGDLIGLDVCLAIMETLYREFGDTKYRPHPLLRKMVRANKLGRKTGVGFFDYSK
;
A
#
# COMPACT_ATOMS: atom_id res chain seq x y z
N MET A 1 19.08 -4.72 -14.64
CA MET A 1 17.72 -5.28 -14.83
C MET A 1 17.56 -6.40 -13.81
N LYS A 2 16.50 -6.36 -13.03
CA LYS A 2 16.15 -7.36 -12.00
C LYS A 2 14.86 -8.09 -12.42
N THR A 3 14.59 -9.26 -11.84
CA THR A 3 13.30 -9.94 -11.94
C THR A 3 12.52 -9.65 -10.66
N ILE A 4 11.36 -9.01 -10.77
CA ILE A 4 10.50 -8.62 -9.65
C ILE A 4 9.24 -9.47 -9.67
N GLY A 5 9.06 -10.30 -8.65
CA GLY A 5 7.81 -11.02 -8.40
C GLY A 5 6.79 -10.09 -7.74
N VAL A 6 5.57 -10.00 -8.28
CA VAL A 6 4.48 -9.22 -7.66
C VAL A 6 3.33 -10.16 -7.34
N LEU A 7 3.00 -10.28 -6.07
CA LEU A 7 1.88 -11.09 -5.59
C LEU A 7 0.67 -10.20 -5.34
N GLY A 8 -0.41 -10.50 -6.06
CA GLY A 8 -1.62 -9.69 -6.07
C GLY A 8 -1.74 -8.82 -7.32
N SER A 9 -2.99 -8.64 -7.78
CA SER A 9 -3.35 -7.91 -9.00
C SER A 9 -4.38 -6.82 -8.77
N GLY A 10 -4.67 -6.52 -7.51
CA GLY A 10 -5.52 -5.39 -7.13
C GLY A 10 -4.89 -4.05 -7.46
N THR A 11 -5.50 -2.97 -7.02
CA THR A 11 -5.05 -1.59 -7.27
C THR A 11 -3.57 -1.38 -6.93
N MET A 12 -3.13 -1.89 -5.77
CA MET A 12 -1.73 -1.77 -5.34
C MET A 12 -0.79 -2.61 -6.21
N GLY A 13 -1.09 -3.91 -6.38
CA GLY A 13 -0.26 -4.80 -7.18
C GLY A 13 -0.12 -4.35 -8.64
N ALA A 14 -1.22 -3.91 -9.28
CA ALA A 14 -1.16 -3.36 -10.63
C ALA A 14 -0.29 -2.09 -10.71
N GLY A 15 -0.40 -1.21 -9.73
CA GLY A 15 0.44 -0.01 -9.65
C GLY A 15 1.92 -0.33 -9.43
N ILE A 16 2.24 -1.33 -8.59
CA ILE A 16 3.62 -1.81 -8.36
C ILE A 16 4.18 -2.43 -9.64
N MET A 17 3.42 -3.31 -10.32
CA MET A 17 3.83 -3.86 -11.62
C MET A 17 4.16 -2.77 -12.64
N GLN A 18 3.31 -1.74 -12.72
CA GLN A 18 3.51 -0.63 -13.65
C GLN A 18 4.83 0.10 -13.41
N VAL A 19 5.13 0.47 -12.16
CA VAL A 19 6.36 1.22 -11.86
C VAL A 19 7.61 0.36 -12.06
N CYS A 20 7.57 -0.92 -11.71
CA CYS A 20 8.67 -1.87 -11.94
C CYS A 20 8.95 -2.05 -13.45
N ALA A 21 7.91 -2.22 -14.26
CA ALA A 21 8.04 -2.42 -15.70
C ALA A 21 8.55 -1.16 -16.43
N LEU A 22 8.06 0.03 -16.04
CA LEU A 22 8.54 1.31 -16.55
C LEU A 22 10.01 1.58 -16.19
N ALA A 23 10.45 1.13 -15.00
CA ALA A 23 11.84 1.20 -14.56
C ALA A 23 12.78 0.20 -15.28
N GLY A 24 12.24 -0.59 -16.24
CA GLY A 24 13.04 -1.51 -17.05
C GLY A 24 13.27 -2.89 -16.43
N HIS A 25 12.57 -3.24 -15.33
CA HIS A 25 12.67 -4.55 -14.70
C HIS A 25 11.72 -5.57 -15.34
N LYS A 26 12.10 -6.85 -15.31
CA LYS A 26 11.20 -7.95 -15.64
C LYS A 26 10.22 -8.15 -14.48
N VAL A 27 8.93 -8.22 -14.78
CA VAL A 27 7.87 -8.39 -13.78
C VAL A 27 7.18 -9.73 -14.00
N VAL A 28 7.12 -10.54 -12.95
CA VAL A 28 6.38 -11.80 -12.92
C VAL A 28 5.24 -11.67 -11.91
N GLN A 29 4.02 -11.59 -12.42
CA GLN A 29 2.83 -11.45 -11.60
C GLN A 29 2.27 -12.80 -11.21
N ARG A 30 1.89 -12.96 -9.95
CA ARG A 30 1.12 -14.11 -9.50
C ARG A 30 -0.18 -13.70 -8.83
N SER A 31 -1.29 -14.34 -9.23
CA SER A 31 -2.59 -14.21 -8.58
C SER A 31 -3.30 -15.56 -8.54
N ARG A 32 -4.23 -15.76 -7.57
CA ARG A 32 -4.90 -17.04 -7.38
C ARG A 32 -5.85 -17.46 -8.51
N ARG A 33 -6.31 -16.50 -9.33
CA ARG A 33 -7.27 -16.74 -10.42
C ARG A 33 -6.75 -16.13 -11.71
N GLN A 34 -6.96 -16.81 -12.85
CA GLN A 34 -6.57 -16.29 -14.16
C GLN A 34 -7.23 -14.93 -14.47
N THR A 35 -8.51 -14.77 -14.13
CA THR A 35 -9.22 -13.49 -14.28
C THR A 35 -8.56 -12.35 -13.53
N SER A 36 -7.91 -12.63 -12.39
CA SER A 36 -7.16 -11.64 -11.63
C SER A 36 -5.80 -11.33 -12.28
N VAL A 37 -5.13 -12.34 -12.86
CA VAL A 37 -3.90 -12.14 -13.65
C VAL A 37 -4.18 -11.23 -14.83
N ASP A 38 -5.20 -11.55 -15.62
CA ASP A 38 -5.58 -10.80 -16.82
C ASP A 38 -6.06 -9.38 -16.46
N GLY A 39 -6.85 -9.24 -15.40
CA GLY A 39 -7.35 -7.95 -14.90
C GLY A 39 -6.23 -7.02 -14.40
N GLY A 40 -5.22 -7.57 -13.73
CA GLY A 40 -4.04 -6.81 -13.30
C GLY A 40 -3.26 -6.27 -14.51
N ARG A 41 -2.97 -7.12 -15.49
CA ARG A 41 -2.30 -6.73 -16.74
C ARG A 41 -3.10 -5.67 -17.52
N ALA A 42 -4.42 -5.88 -17.68
CA ALA A 42 -5.30 -4.93 -18.35
C ALA A 42 -5.35 -3.56 -17.62
N THR A 43 -5.27 -3.56 -16.28
CA THR A 43 -5.20 -2.32 -15.49
C THR A 43 -3.91 -1.56 -15.77
N VAL A 44 -2.77 -2.24 -15.83
CA VAL A 44 -1.49 -1.62 -16.19
C VAL A 44 -1.55 -1.03 -17.59
N GLU A 45 -2.01 -1.81 -18.57
CA GLU A 45 -2.14 -1.38 -19.98
C GLU A 45 -3.03 -0.13 -20.09
N LYS A 46 -4.19 -0.13 -19.45
CA LYS A 46 -5.11 1.03 -19.40
C LYS A 46 -4.44 2.27 -18.80
N ASN A 47 -3.65 2.09 -17.74
CA ASN A 47 -2.96 3.21 -17.09
C ASN A 47 -1.84 3.76 -17.97
N LEU A 48 -1.06 2.89 -18.62
CA LEU A 48 0.00 3.29 -19.54
C LEU A 48 -0.57 3.99 -20.78
N SER A 49 -1.66 3.47 -21.36
CA SER A 49 -2.37 4.13 -22.49
C SER A 49 -2.79 5.56 -22.15
N LYS A 50 -3.23 5.81 -20.91
CA LYS A 50 -3.55 7.18 -20.47
C LYS A 50 -2.30 8.08 -20.37
N LEU A 51 -1.13 7.51 -20.06
CA LEU A 51 0.12 8.27 -20.03
C LEU A 51 0.59 8.60 -21.44
N VAL A 52 0.45 7.67 -22.39
CA VAL A 52 0.71 7.91 -23.83
C VAL A 52 -0.22 9.01 -24.35
N ALA A 53 -1.54 8.90 -24.12
CA ALA A 53 -2.51 9.90 -24.54
C ALA A 53 -2.28 11.31 -23.95
N LYS A 54 -1.52 11.40 -22.83
CA LYS A 54 -1.10 12.66 -22.20
C LYS A 54 0.34 13.04 -22.54
N GLU A 55 0.97 12.36 -23.52
CA GLU A 55 2.35 12.59 -23.95
C GLU A 55 3.39 12.54 -22.82
N LYS A 56 3.12 11.74 -21.77
CA LYS A 56 4.03 11.56 -20.64
C LYS A 56 5.03 10.42 -20.84
N ILE A 57 4.69 9.48 -21.70
CA ILE A 57 5.55 8.40 -22.19
C ILE A 57 5.24 8.19 -23.67
N THR A 58 6.17 7.57 -24.42
CA THR A 58 5.93 7.20 -25.81
C THR A 58 5.15 5.88 -25.92
N GLN A 59 4.66 5.55 -27.13
CA GLN A 59 4.06 4.23 -27.39
C GLN A 59 5.12 3.12 -27.23
N GLU A 60 6.35 3.37 -27.68
CA GLU A 60 7.47 2.45 -27.53
C GLU A 60 7.78 2.15 -26.05
N ASP A 61 7.73 3.16 -25.17
CA ASP A 61 7.90 2.97 -23.73
C ASP A 61 6.81 2.06 -23.14
N MET A 62 5.56 2.27 -23.55
CA MET A 62 4.43 1.45 -23.16
C MET A 62 4.60 -0.01 -23.62
N ASP A 63 4.91 -0.20 -24.90
CA ASP A 63 5.05 -1.53 -25.50
C ASP A 63 6.21 -2.30 -24.85
N ALA A 64 7.34 -1.61 -24.60
CA ALA A 64 8.48 -2.17 -23.90
C ALA A 64 8.15 -2.53 -22.44
N ALA A 65 7.37 -1.70 -21.71
CA ALA A 65 6.94 -1.99 -20.35
C ALA A 65 5.99 -3.20 -20.32
N MET A 66 5.01 -3.25 -21.21
CA MET A 66 4.06 -4.37 -21.30
C MET A 66 4.73 -5.69 -21.69
N ALA A 67 5.78 -5.66 -22.52
CA ALA A 67 6.56 -6.84 -22.89
C ALA A 67 7.36 -7.43 -21.71
N ARG A 68 7.66 -6.63 -20.68
CA ARG A 68 8.36 -7.08 -19.47
C ARG A 68 7.44 -7.78 -18.46
N ILE A 69 6.12 -7.70 -18.61
CA ILE A 69 5.14 -8.24 -17.66
C ILE A 69 4.66 -9.60 -18.14
N SER A 70 4.90 -10.63 -17.34
CA SER A 70 4.31 -11.96 -17.47
C SER A 70 3.45 -12.28 -16.22
N GLY A 71 2.53 -13.23 -16.32
CA GLY A 71 1.67 -13.58 -15.20
C GLY A 71 1.22 -15.05 -15.22
N SER A 72 0.97 -15.61 -14.04
CA SER A 72 0.49 -16.97 -13.84
C SER A 72 -0.34 -17.09 -12.57
N THR A 73 -1.13 -18.15 -12.51
CA THR A 73 -1.76 -18.60 -11.25
C THR A 73 -0.84 -19.52 -10.44
N ASP A 74 0.18 -20.09 -11.07
CA ASP A 74 1.18 -20.91 -10.42
C ASP A 74 2.19 -20.04 -9.66
N LEU A 75 2.45 -20.38 -8.40
CA LEU A 75 3.39 -19.65 -7.56
C LEU A 75 4.83 -19.86 -8.03
N SER A 76 5.15 -20.97 -8.68
CA SER A 76 6.50 -21.28 -9.18
C SER A 76 7.06 -20.24 -10.16
N ILE A 77 6.20 -19.41 -10.79
CA ILE A 77 6.66 -18.34 -11.69
C ILE A 77 7.61 -17.34 -11.01
N ILE A 78 7.54 -17.19 -9.69
CA ILE A 78 8.37 -16.25 -8.94
C ILE A 78 9.65 -16.86 -8.36
N ALA A 79 9.91 -18.17 -8.53
CA ALA A 79 11.05 -18.86 -7.94
C ALA A 79 12.40 -18.19 -8.27
N GLU A 80 12.54 -17.67 -9.50
CA GLU A 80 13.74 -17.01 -9.98
C GLU A 80 13.73 -15.47 -9.76
N ALA A 81 12.78 -14.94 -9.00
CA ALA A 81 12.73 -13.51 -8.71
C ALA A 81 13.91 -13.08 -7.82
N ASP A 82 14.45 -11.90 -8.09
CA ASP A 82 15.45 -11.25 -7.23
C ASP A 82 14.80 -10.57 -6.03
N PHE A 83 13.62 -10.02 -6.27
CA PHE A 83 12.76 -9.38 -5.28
C PHE A 83 11.33 -9.89 -5.46
N VAL A 84 10.65 -10.11 -4.35
CA VAL A 84 9.22 -10.39 -4.33
C VAL A 84 8.51 -9.29 -3.55
N ILE A 85 7.47 -8.69 -4.12
CA ILE A 85 6.65 -7.66 -3.45
C ILE A 85 5.23 -8.21 -3.31
N GLU A 86 4.83 -8.49 -2.08
CA GLU A 86 3.51 -9.01 -1.76
C GLU A 86 2.53 -7.86 -1.51
N ALA A 87 1.43 -7.85 -2.28
CA ALA A 87 0.32 -6.89 -2.18
C ALA A 87 -1.04 -7.60 -2.36
N ALA A 88 -1.19 -8.81 -1.79
CA ALA A 88 -2.31 -9.70 -2.04
C ALA A 88 -3.40 -9.66 -0.96
N THR A 89 -3.02 -9.51 0.31
CA THR A 89 -3.94 -9.59 1.45
C THR A 89 -3.45 -8.74 2.63
N GLU A 90 -4.35 -8.31 3.49
CA GLU A 90 -4.03 -7.61 4.74
C GLU A 90 -4.53 -8.45 5.94
N ASP A 91 -4.18 -9.73 5.93
CA ASP A 91 -4.46 -10.70 6.99
C ASP A 91 -3.16 -11.37 7.42
N MET A 92 -2.86 -11.35 8.72
CA MET A 92 -1.59 -11.80 9.28
C MET A 92 -1.35 -13.29 9.03
N GLU A 93 -2.33 -14.14 9.31
CA GLU A 93 -2.15 -15.59 9.17
C GLU A 93 -1.99 -16.01 7.70
N ALA A 94 -2.75 -15.37 6.79
CA ALA A 94 -2.59 -15.57 5.37
C ALA A 94 -1.22 -15.10 4.85
N LYS A 95 -0.68 -13.98 5.39
CA LYS A 95 0.67 -13.51 5.04
C LYS A 95 1.73 -14.46 5.57
N LYS A 96 1.66 -14.90 6.81
CA LYS A 96 2.63 -15.85 7.40
C LYS A 96 2.68 -17.15 6.61
N ALA A 97 1.50 -17.70 6.25
CA ALA A 97 1.43 -18.90 5.42
C ALA A 97 2.08 -18.68 4.04
N LEU A 98 1.76 -17.57 3.38
CA LEU A 98 2.34 -17.22 2.08
C LEU A 98 3.86 -16.99 2.16
N PHE A 99 4.34 -16.28 3.17
CA PHE A 99 5.77 -16.00 3.32
C PHE A 99 6.58 -17.28 3.61
N LYS A 100 5.98 -18.25 4.31
CA LYS A 100 6.58 -19.58 4.46
C LYS A 100 6.70 -20.32 3.14
N GLU A 101 5.66 -20.29 2.27
CA GLU A 101 5.75 -20.86 0.92
C GLU A 101 6.82 -20.15 0.07
N LEU A 102 6.92 -18.82 0.16
CA LEU A 102 7.92 -18.03 -0.56
C LEU A 102 9.33 -18.34 -0.09
N ASP A 103 9.52 -18.56 1.20
CA ASP A 103 10.81 -18.93 1.80
C ASP A 103 11.33 -20.26 1.25
N GLU A 104 10.44 -21.24 1.05
CA GLU A 104 10.78 -22.55 0.49
C GLU A 104 11.02 -22.48 -1.04
N LEU A 105 10.29 -21.60 -1.75
CA LEU A 105 10.26 -21.53 -3.21
C LEU A 105 11.33 -20.64 -3.82
N CYS A 106 11.54 -19.45 -3.25
CA CYS A 106 12.43 -18.45 -3.82
C CYS A 106 13.91 -18.82 -3.60
N LYS A 107 14.76 -18.40 -4.52
CA LYS A 107 16.21 -18.56 -4.36
C LYS A 107 16.71 -17.92 -3.05
N PRO A 108 17.80 -18.43 -2.46
CA PRO A 108 18.29 -17.99 -1.14
C PRO A 108 18.57 -16.49 -1.03
N GLU A 109 18.99 -15.86 -2.11
CA GLU A 109 19.37 -14.45 -2.17
C GLU A 109 18.15 -13.51 -2.32
N ALA A 110 16.97 -14.06 -2.66
CA ALA A 110 15.80 -13.26 -2.93
C ALA A 110 15.32 -12.49 -1.69
N ILE A 111 15.06 -11.21 -1.87
CA ILE A 111 14.45 -10.36 -0.84
C ILE A 111 12.94 -10.42 -1.01
N ILE A 112 12.24 -10.64 0.09
CA ILE A 112 10.77 -10.75 0.09
C ILE A 112 10.19 -9.59 0.89
N ALA A 113 9.48 -8.72 0.20
CA ALA A 113 8.86 -7.53 0.76
C ALA A 113 7.34 -7.68 0.87
N THR A 114 6.74 -7.05 1.87
CA THR A 114 5.28 -6.91 2.00
C THR A 114 4.87 -5.45 1.87
N ASN A 115 3.77 -5.21 1.15
CA ASN A 115 3.15 -3.88 1.04
C ASN A 115 2.09 -3.66 2.13
N THR A 116 2.19 -4.32 3.27
CA THR A 116 1.26 -4.08 4.38
C THR A 116 1.30 -2.63 4.83
N SER A 117 0.16 -2.13 5.31
CA SER A 117 0.03 -0.78 5.84
C SER A 117 0.05 -0.72 7.38
N ALA A 118 -0.10 -1.87 8.07
CA ALA A 118 -0.24 -1.88 9.51
C ALA A 118 0.21 -3.17 10.22
N LEU A 119 0.49 -4.26 9.47
CA LEU A 119 0.87 -5.53 10.08
C LEU A 119 2.37 -5.55 10.40
N SER A 120 2.73 -6.31 11.44
CA SER A 120 4.12 -6.45 11.90
C SER A 120 4.98 -7.18 10.87
N ILE A 121 6.03 -6.51 10.41
CA ILE A 121 7.06 -7.08 9.54
C ILE A 121 7.84 -8.15 10.31
N THR A 122 8.16 -7.88 11.57
CA THR A 122 8.85 -8.80 12.48
C THR A 122 8.08 -10.12 12.63
N GLU A 123 6.75 -10.05 12.83
CA GLU A 123 5.92 -11.26 12.97
C GLU A 123 5.85 -12.05 11.67
N ILE A 124 5.76 -11.38 10.51
CA ILE A 124 5.79 -12.04 9.20
C ILE A 124 7.14 -12.70 8.97
N ALA A 125 8.24 -11.99 9.27
CA ALA A 125 9.60 -12.50 9.12
C ALA A 125 9.88 -13.73 9.99
N ALA A 126 9.35 -13.76 11.20
CA ALA A 126 9.50 -14.87 12.14
C ALA A 126 8.85 -16.19 11.65
N ALA A 127 7.98 -16.13 10.65
CA ALA A 127 7.40 -17.31 10.01
C ALA A 127 8.31 -17.94 8.94
N THR A 128 9.47 -17.34 8.64
CA THR A 128 10.44 -17.77 7.60
C THR A 128 11.77 -18.19 8.22
N ASN A 129 12.61 -18.92 7.43
CA ASN A 129 13.98 -19.26 7.82
C ASN A 129 15.01 -18.20 7.39
N ARG A 130 14.56 -17.12 6.71
CA ARG A 130 15.38 -15.98 6.25
C ARG A 130 14.84 -14.62 6.74
N PRO A 131 14.63 -14.43 8.05
CA PRO A 131 14.03 -13.20 8.57
C PRO A 131 14.84 -11.93 8.23
N ASP A 132 16.14 -12.08 7.96
CA ASP A 132 17.04 -11.03 7.50
C ASP A 132 16.75 -10.54 6.07
N LYS A 133 16.04 -11.32 5.25
CA LYS A 133 15.62 -11.01 3.88
C LYS A 133 14.17 -10.50 3.77
N ILE A 134 13.48 -10.36 4.91
CA ILE A 134 12.10 -9.87 4.94
C ILE A 134 12.08 -8.39 5.30
N ILE A 135 11.27 -7.59 4.57
CA ILE A 135 11.18 -6.14 4.74
C ILE A 135 9.79 -5.62 4.35
N GLY A 136 9.39 -4.48 4.88
CA GLY A 136 8.22 -3.74 4.42
C GLY A 136 8.56 -2.79 3.28
N MET A 137 7.72 -2.77 2.25
CA MET A 137 7.72 -1.75 1.18
C MET A 137 6.31 -1.17 1.08
N HIS A 138 6.03 -0.19 1.92
CA HIS A 138 4.70 0.42 1.99
C HIS A 138 4.54 1.50 0.93
N PHE A 139 3.88 1.15 -0.16
CA PHE A 139 3.49 2.06 -1.24
C PHE A 139 2.18 2.77 -0.92
N PHE A 140 1.97 3.93 -1.53
CA PHE A 140 0.78 4.75 -1.38
C PHE A 140 -0.08 4.74 -2.65
N ASN A 141 -1.40 4.70 -2.47
CA ASN A 141 -2.37 4.70 -3.57
C ASN A 141 -2.66 6.14 -4.08
N PRO A 142 -2.58 6.41 -5.40
CA PRO A 142 -2.20 5.53 -6.51
C PRO A 142 -0.67 5.38 -6.64
N VAL A 143 -0.18 4.12 -6.69
CA VAL A 143 1.27 3.84 -6.73
C VAL A 143 2.03 4.60 -7.83
N PRO A 144 1.55 4.72 -9.08
CA PRO A 144 2.29 5.44 -10.09
C PRO A 144 2.45 6.95 -9.81
N MET A 145 1.53 7.54 -9.04
CA MET A 145 1.51 8.99 -8.77
C MET A 145 2.24 9.37 -7.48
N MET A 146 2.08 8.54 -6.44
CA MET A 146 2.67 8.80 -5.13
C MET A 146 4.16 8.50 -5.15
N LYS A 147 4.97 9.48 -4.77
CA LYS A 147 6.44 9.34 -4.82
C LYS A 147 7.02 8.57 -3.65
N LEU A 148 6.33 8.56 -2.51
CA LEU A 148 6.82 7.96 -1.27
C LEU A 148 6.73 6.44 -1.29
N VAL A 149 7.76 5.79 -0.75
CA VAL A 149 7.72 4.41 -0.25
C VAL A 149 8.33 4.42 1.15
N GLU A 150 7.58 3.99 2.16
CA GLU A 150 8.16 3.70 3.46
C GLU A 150 8.83 2.32 3.38
N VAL A 151 10.14 2.30 3.60
CA VAL A 151 10.95 1.07 3.66
C VAL A 151 11.09 0.70 5.12
N VAL A 152 10.37 -0.34 5.55
CA VAL A 152 10.16 -0.65 6.96
C VAL A 152 10.96 -1.88 7.36
N LYS A 153 11.95 -1.69 8.23
CA LYS A 153 12.74 -2.78 8.80
C LYS A 153 11.98 -3.47 9.92
N GLY A 154 11.88 -4.80 9.83
CA GLY A 154 11.56 -5.63 10.99
C GLY A 154 12.80 -5.84 11.87
N LEU A 155 12.60 -6.45 13.04
CA LEU A 155 13.66 -6.63 14.05
C LEU A 155 14.92 -7.35 13.52
N ALA A 156 14.75 -8.29 12.57
CA ALA A 156 15.83 -9.11 12.03
C ALA A 156 16.26 -8.70 10.61
N THR A 157 15.63 -7.70 9.98
CA THR A 157 15.99 -7.26 8.62
C THR A 157 17.43 -6.79 8.57
N SER A 158 18.22 -7.33 7.64
CA SER A 158 19.64 -6.96 7.52
C SER A 158 19.85 -5.60 6.84
N GLU A 159 21.00 -4.98 7.09
CA GLU A 159 21.36 -3.72 6.44
C GLU A 159 21.58 -3.89 4.92
N GLU A 160 22.01 -5.07 4.48
CA GLU A 160 22.12 -5.40 3.06
C GLU A 160 20.74 -5.43 2.39
N THR A 161 19.76 -6.06 3.03
CA THR A 161 18.37 -6.10 2.55
C THR A 161 17.77 -4.70 2.49
N ARG A 162 17.95 -3.91 3.55
CA ARG A 162 17.50 -2.52 3.61
C ARG A 162 18.10 -1.68 2.48
N THR A 163 19.43 -1.72 2.33
CA THR A 163 20.14 -0.94 1.30
C THR A 163 19.69 -1.32 -0.10
N ALA A 164 19.58 -2.62 -0.40
CA ALA A 164 19.11 -3.10 -1.69
C ALA A 164 17.69 -2.64 -2.03
N VAL A 165 16.80 -2.55 -1.02
CA VAL A 165 15.41 -2.08 -1.21
C VAL A 165 15.35 -0.56 -1.36
N LEU A 166 16.17 0.21 -0.64
CA LEU A 166 16.29 1.67 -0.84
C LEU A 166 16.73 1.99 -2.27
N GLU A 167 17.74 1.29 -2.79
CA GLU A 167 18.20 1.41 -4.18
C GLU A 167 17.11 1.03 -5.17
N LEU A 168 16.40 -0.07 -4.94
CA LEU A 168 15.30 -0.51 -5.79
C LEU A 168 14.16 0.53 -5.86
N CYS A 169 13.84 1.17 -4.73
CA CYS A 169 12.85 2.26 -4.70
C CYS A 169 13.30 3.45 -5.56
N ALA A 170 14.60 3.80 -5.51
CA ALA A 170 15.15 4.86 -6.34
C ALA A 170 15.08 4.51 -7.84
N ASP A 171 15.34 3.25 -8.22
CA ASP A 171 15.18 2.75 -9.59
C ASP A 171 13.74 2.90 -10.09
N PHE A 172 12.74 2.76 -9.20
CA PHE A 172 11.33 3.00 -9.53
C PHE A 172 10.95 4.48 -9.64
N GLY A 173 11.91 5.41 -9.47
CA GLY A 173 11.64 6.84 -9.40
C GLY A 173 10.87 7.26 -8.15
N LYS A 174 10.95 6.45 -7.07
CA LYS A 174 10.36 6.72 -5.78
C LYS A 174 11.36 7.37 -4.84
N THR A 175 10.83 8.06 -3.83
CA THR A 175 11.61 8.59 -2.71
C THR A 175 11.40 7.63 -1.53
N PRO A 176 12.38 6.80 -1.20
CA PRO A 176 12.27 5.93 -0.04
C PRO A 176 12.48 6.73 1.24
N VAL A 177 11.71 6.40 2.26
CA VAL A 177 11.94 6.82 3.65
C VAL A 177 12.22 5.57 4.47
N ASP A 178 13.36 5.56 5.11
CA ASP A 178 13.80 4.48 5.98
C ASP A 178 13.07 4.56 7.32
N VAL A 179 12.41 3.46 7.72
CA VAL A 179 11.52 3.41 8.87
C VAL A 179 11.81 2.18 9.71
N GLU A 180 12.03 2.37 11.00
CA GLU A 180 11.97 1.27 11.96
C GLU A 180 10.51 0.84 12.16
N GLU A 181 10.28 -0.45 12.25
CA GLU A 181 8.94 -0.98 12.45
C GLU A 181 8.28 -0.38 13.70
N ALA A 182 7.13 0.22 13.50
CA ALA A 182 6.22 0.65 14.55
C ALA A 182 4.78 0.64 14.02
N PRO A 183 3.76 0.45 14.86
CA PRO A 183 2.37 0.46 14.42
C PRO A 183 2.01 1.73 13.64
N GLY A 184 1.49 1.55 12.41
CA GLY A 184 1.11 2.65 11.52
C GLY A 184 2.27 3.37 10.84
N PHE A 185 3.51 2.93 11.03
CA PHE A 185 4.72 3.51 10.46
C PHE A 185 4.78 5.02 10.72
N VAL A 186 5.16 5.84 9.75
CA VAL A 186 5.17 7.30 9.92
C VAL A 186 3.84 7.91 9.48
N VAL A 187 3.42 7.65 8.23
CA VAL A 187 2.29 8.35 7.63
C VAL A 187 0.98 8.01 8.33
N ASN A 188 0.64 6.74 8.47
CA ASN A 188 -0.64 6.35 9.08
C ASN A 188 -0.72 6.71 10.56
N ARG A 189 0.41 6.65 11.27
CA ARG A 189 0.48 7.03 12.70
C ARG A 189 0.21 8.51 12.96
N ILE A 190 0.46 9.37 11.97
CA ILE A 190 0.15 10.80 12.03
C ILE A 190 -1.22 11.09 11.40
N LEU A 191 -1.43 10.58 10.20
CA LEU A 191 -2.55 10.95 9.33
C LEU A 191 -3.89 10.47 9.88
N ILE A 192 -3.98 9.21 10.31
CA ILE A 192 -5.26 8.62 10.72
C ILE A 192 -5.76 9.16 12.05
N PRO A 193 -4.92 9.38 13.09
CA PRO A 193 -5.31 10.14 14.26
C PRO A 193 -5.79 11.56 13.97
N MET A 194 -5.19 12.25 12.97
CA MET A 194 -5.67 13.57 12.52
C MET A 194 -7.08 13.48 11.92
N VAL A 195 -7.36 12.46 11.10
CA VAL A 195 -8.73 12.19 10.59
C VAL A 195 -9.70 11.93 11.76
N ASN A 196 -9.28 11.09 12.70
CA ASN A 196 -10.09 10.77 13.88
C ASN A 196 -10.40 12.00 14.75
N GLU A 197 -9.44 12.92 14.89
CA GLU A 197 -9.64 14.21 15.57
C GLU A 197 -10.64 15.09 14.83
N GLY A 198 -10.52 15.19 13.49
CA GLY A 198 -11.51 15.90 12.67
C GLY A 198 -12.93 15.36 12.85
N ILE A 199 -13.08 14.05 13.01
CA ILE A 199 -14.36 13.39 13.32
C ILE A 199 -14.84 13.78 14.73
N GLY A 200 -13.93 13.92 15.70
CA GLY A 200 -14.25 14.40 17.04
C GLY A 200 -14.79 15.83 17.02
N ILE A 201 -14.10 16.75 16.34
CA ILE A 201 -14.51 18.15 16.17
C ILE A 201 -15.91 18.26 15.58
N LEU A 202 -16.23 17.43 14.56
CA LEU A 202 -17.57 17.35 13.97
C LEU A 202 -18.59 16.85 14.99
N ALA A 203 -18.27 15.81 15.74
CA ALA A 203 -19.19 15.22 16.73
C ALA A 203 -19.48 16.16 17.91
N ASP A 204 -18.51 16.97 18.30
CA ASP A 204 -18.62 17.97 19.37
C ASP A 204 -19.38 19.24 18.91
N GLY A 205 -19.71 19.35 17.61
CA GLY A 205 -20.45 20.47 17.07
C GLY A 205 -19.63 21.78 16.98
N VAL A 206 -18.30 21.69 16.99
CA VAL A 206 -17.41 22.86 16.89
C VAL A 206 -17.53 23.51 15.50
N ALA A 207 -17.58 22.68 14.44
CA ALA A 207 -17.84 23.11 13.08
C ALA A 207 -18.49 21.98 12.28
N ASP A 208 -19.11 22.33 11.13
CA ASP A 208 -19.58 21.34 10.16
C ASP A 208 -18.41 20.74 9.33
N ALA A 209 -18.71 19.72 8.54
CA ALA A 209 -17.70 18.99 7.78
C ALA A 209 -16.96 19.89 6.78
N GLU A 210 -17.66 20.81 6.11
CA GLU A 210 -17.06 21.74 5.17
C GLU A 210 -16.14 22.76 5.88
N GLY A 211 -16.57 23.26 7.04
CA GLY A 211 -15.79 24.19 7.86
C GLY A 211 -14.50 23.57 8.37
N ILE A 212 -14.54 22.32 8.87
CA ILE A 212 -13.35 21.57 9.32
C ILE A 212 -12.37 21.41 8.19
N ASP A 213 -12.83 20.91 7.04
CA ASP A 213 -11.96 20.67 5.88
C ASP A 213 -11.40 21.97 5.30
N THR A 214 -12.19 23.04 5.28
CA THR A 214 -11.75 24.36 4.85
C THR A 214 -10.69 24.94 5.79
N ALA A 215 -10.90 24.84 7.10
CA ALA A 215 -9.92 25.29 8.09
C ALA A 215 -8.56 24.60 7.90
N MET A 216 -8.53 23.29 7.70
CA MET A 216 -7.28 22.56 7.47
C MET A 216 -6.63 22.87 6.11
N LYS A 217 -7.42 23.05 5.08
CA LYS A 217 -6.90 23.44 3.76
C LYS A 217 -6.29 24.85 3.78
N LEU A 218 -6.97 25.81 4.36
CA LEU A 218 -6.53 27.21 4.31
C LEU A 218 -5.65 27.63 5.49
N GLY A 219 -5.87 27.06 6.67
CA GLY A 219 -5.10 27.38 7.87
C GLY A 219 -3.81 26.58 8.00
N ALA A 220 -3.77 25.33 7.52
CA ALA A 220 -2.62 24.44 7.59
C ALA A 220 -2.03 24.08 6.22
N ASN A 221 -2.57 24.64 5.12
CA ASN A 221 -2.15 24.39 3.73
C ASN A 221 -2.21 22.88 3.35
N HIS A 222 -3.16 22.14 3.88
CA HIS A 222 -3.38 20.76 3.50
C HIS A 222 -4.01 20.69 2.09
N PRO A 223 -3.59 19.76 1.23
CA PRO A 223 -4.17 19.63 -0.11
C PRO A 223 -5.63 19.15 -0.06
N MET A 224 -6.01 18.48 1.04
CA MET A 224 -7.34 17.94 1.30
C MET A 224 -7.62 18.02 2.81
N GLY A 225 -8.87 18.33 3.19
CA GLY A 225 -9.25 18.33 4.59
C GLY A 225 -9.37 16.91 5.16
N PRO A 226 -9.34 16.77 6.50
CA PRO A 226 -9.28 15.47 7.17
C PRO A 226 -10.51 14.59 6.91
N LEU A 227 -11.70 15.16 6.80
CA LEU A 227 -12.93 14.39 6.60
C LEU A 227 -13.06 13.88 5.16
N ALA A 228 -12.75 14.72 4.15
CA ALA A 228 -12.68 14.30 2.76
C ALA A 228 -11.55 13.28 2.54
N LEU A 229 -10.45 13.39 3.29
CA LEU A 229 -9.37 12.40 3.27
C LEU A 229 -9.81 11.07 3.87
N GLY A 230 -10.52 11.07 4.99
CA GLY A 230 -11.14 9.88 5.56
C GLY A 230 -12.08 9.19 4.58
N ASP A 231 -12.92 9.96 3.89
CA ASP A 231 -13.83 9.45 2.85
C ASP A 231 -13.08 8.90 1.61
N LEU A 232 -11.92 9.47 1.27
CA LEU A 232 -11.07 8.99 0.18
C LEU A 232 -10.38 7.66 0.53
N ILE A 233 -9.85 7.55 1.74
CA ILE A 233 -9.17 6.34 2.25
C ILE A 233 -10.20 5.21 2.43
N GLY A 234 -11.36 5.54 2.95
CA GLY A 234 -12.41 4.66 3.42
C GLY A 234 -12.43 4.60 4.94
N LEU A 235 -13.60 4.93 5.52
CA LEU A 235 -13.76 5.04 6.98
C LEU A 235 -13.57 3.70 7.71
N ASP A 236 -13.85 2.57 7.06
CA ASP A 236 -13.54 1.23 7.57
C ASP A 236 -12.02 0.98 7.67
N VAL A 237 -11.24 1.45 6.69
CA VAL A 237 -9.77 1.39 6.72
C VAL A 237 -9.24 2.29 7.83
N CYS A 238 -9.76 3.52 7.94
CA CYS A 238 -9.40 4.43 9.04
C CYS A 238 -9.70 3.80 10.41
N LEU A 239 -10.86 3.16 10.57
CA LEU A 239 -11.23 2.47 11.80
C LEU A 239 -10.26 1.33 12.12
N ALA A 240 -9.95 0.47 11.16
CA ALA A 240 -9.05 -0.66 11.34
C ALA A 240 -7.64 -0.21 11.77
N ILE A 241 -7.12 0.87 11.16
CA ILE A 241 -5.82 1.44 11.53
C ILE A 241 -5.87 2.01 12.96
N MET A 242 -6.91 2.78 13.32
CA MET A 242 -7.06 3.30 14.68
C MET A 242 -7.15 2.18 15.72
N GLU A 243 -7.88 1.11 15.41
CA GLU A 243 -7.98 -0.06 16.31
C GLU A 243 -6.63 -0.76 16.47
N THR A 244 -5.86 -0.89 15.42
CA THR A 244 -4.49 -1.42 15.48
C THR A 244 -3.59 -0.53 16.33
N LEU A 245 -3.56 0.78 16.09
CA LEU A 245 -2.78 1.73 16.88
C LEU A 245 -3.17 1.68 18.36
N TYR A 246 -4.48 1.64 18.66
CA TYR A 246 -4.96 1.59 20.03
C TYR A 246 -4.58 0.28 20.74
N ARG A 247 -4.69 -0.85 20.04
CA ARG A 247 -4.32 -2.16 20.60
C ARG A 247 -2.81 -2.26 20.88
N GLU A 248 -1.98 -1.81 19.95
CA GLU A 248 -0.53 -1.95 20.05
C GLU A 248 0.11 -0.97 21.06
N PHE A 249 -0.38 0.27 21.12
CA PHE A 249 0.16 1.28 22.05
C PHE A 249 -0.53 1.32 23.41
N GLY A 250 -1.79 0.89 23.50
CA GLY A 250 -2.60 1.01 24.72
C GLY A 250 -2.90 2.47 25.13
N ASP A 251 -2.56 3.45 24.29
CA ASP A 251 -2.72 4.87 24.57
C ASP A 251 -4.09 5.37 24.06
N THR A 252 -4.84 6.02 24.96
CA THR A 252 -6.20 6.52 24.65
C THR A 252 -6.25 7.55 23.52
N LYS A 253 -5.14 8.21 23.18
CA LYS A 253 -5.07 9.11 22.02
C LYS A 253 -5.35 8.42 20.69
N TYR A 254 -5.16 7.10 20.62
CA TYR A 254 -5.46 6.29 19.44
C TYR A 254 -6.83 5.63 19.48
N ARG A 255 -7.65 5.91 20.50
CA ARG A 255 -9.01 5.36 20.58
C ARG A 255 -9.86 5.89 19.41
N PRO A 256 -10.45 4.99 18.59
CA PRO A 256 -11.36 5.42 17.52
C PRO A 256 -12.55 6.18 18.10
N HIS A 257 -12.87 7.31 17.50
CA HIS A 257 -14.04 8.10 17.91
C HIS A 257 -15.34 7.29 17.71
N PRO A 258 -16.32 7.37 18.63
CA PRO A 258 -17.60 6.63 18.49
C PRO A 258 -18.34 6.93 17.17
N LEU A 259 -18.25 8.16 16.66
CA LEU A 259 -18.87 8.54 15.38
C LEU A 259 -18.23 7.79 14.20
N LEU A 260 -16.90 7.57 14.18
CA LEU A 260 -16.24 6.76 13.16
C LEU A 260 -16.83 5.34 13.12
N ARG A 261 -16.95 4.70 14.29
CA ARG A 261 -17.58 3.37 14.41
C ARG A 261 -19.02 3.37 13.91
N LYS A 262 -19.77 4.42 14.23
CA LYS A 262 -21.17 4.58 13.81
C LYS A 262 -21.28 4.71 12.30
N MET A 263 -20.42 5.50 11.65
CA MET A 263 -20.37 5.66 10.20
C MET A 263 -20.08 4.32 9.51
N VAL A 264 -19.08 3.58 9.99
CA VAL A 264 -18.72 2.25 9.45
C VAL A 264 -19.89 1.27 9.57
N ARG A 265 -20.54 1.19 10.74
CA ARG A 265 -21.73 0.32 10.96
C ARG A 265 -22.90 0.70 10.06
N ALA A 266 -23.02 1.98 9.70
CA ALA A 266 -24.04 2.48 8.78
C ALA A 266 -23.69 2.29 7.30
N ASN A 267 -22.56 1.62 6.98
CA ASN A 267 -22.03 1.46 5.63
C ASN A 267 -21.79 2.80 4.90
N LYS A 268 -21.55 3.89 5.64
CA LYS A 268 -21.14 5.19 5.12
C LYS A 268 -19.63 5.25 5.12
N LEU A 269 -19.01 4.61 4.12
CA LEU A 269 -17.56 4.39 4.09
C LEU A 269 -16.79 5.44 3.28
N GLY A 270 -17.47 6.46 2.78
CA GLY A 270 -16.88 7.48 1.93
C GLY A 270 -17.11 7.22 0.44
N ARG A 271 -16.15 7.59 -0.40
CA ARG A 271 -16.26 7.53 -1.87
C ARG A 271 -16.62 6.16 -2.41
N LYS A 272 -16.14 5.08 -1.81
CA LYS A 272 -16.39 3.70 -2.25
C LYS A 272 -17.84 3.24 -2.09
N THR A 273 -18.61 3.90 -1.21
CA THR A 273 -20.04 3.66 -1.03
C THR A 273 -20.90 4.83 -1.50
N GLY A 274 -20.28 5.87 -2.10
CA GLY A 274 -20.95 7.08 -2.57
C GLY A 274 -21.31 8.08 -1.47
N VAL A 275 -21.23 7.70 -0.20
CA VAL A 275 -21.56 8.57 0.95
C VAL A 275 -20.60 8.28 2.11
N GLY A 276 -20.09 9.36 2.70
CA GLY A 276 -19.32 9.36 3.93
C GLY A 276 -19.70 10.57 4.78
N PHE A 277 -18.73 11.41 5.12
CA PHE A 277 -18.98 12.76 5.67
C PHE A 277 -19.50 13.70 4.60
N PHE A 278 -19.18 13.41 3.33
CA PHE A 278 -19.69 14.09 2.15
C PHE A 278 -20.49 13.15 1.26
N ASP A 279 -21.31 13.74 0.37
CA ASP A 279 -22.09 13.02 -0.63
C ASP A 279 -21.33 13.01 -1.96
N TYR A 280 -21.01 11.82 -2.48
CA TYR A 280 -20.32 11.58 -3.75
C TYR A 280 -21.21 10.88 -4.78
N SER A 281 -22.52 10.81 -4.52
CA SER A 281 -23.48 10.12 -5.39
C SER A 281 -23.89 10.92 -6.63
N LYS A 282 -23.38 12.15 -6.77
CA LYS A 282 -23.69 13.07 -7.88
C LYS A 282 -22.64 13.05 -8.96
#